data_0a6a31f40bfe61aba3356b11fa5861a6
#
_entry.id   0a6a31f40bfe61aba3356b11fa5861a6
#
_cell.length_a   1.000
_cell.length_b   1.000
_cell.length_c   1.000
_cell.angle_alpha   90.00
_cell.angle_beta   90.00
_cell.angle_gamma   90.00
#
_symmetry.space_group_name_H-M   'P 1'
#
loop_
_entity.id
_entity.type
_entity.pdbx_description
1 polymer ?
#
loop_
_entity_poly.entity_id
_entity_poly.type
_entity_poly.pdbx_seq_one_letter_code
_entity_poly.pdbx_strand_id
1 'polypeptide(L)'
;MRESLLAPLNLKHTYLTAAPASEGIIPGNRQDAGWDFSLGDESPAGNAYSSVRDISNLGRSILGSTLLPETLTRRWLKPAAYSSEPIAAVGYPWGVRRIILPLENGKRTVDAYNKAGRIGYYASLLNLLPDYGIGFTIVVAGANIPGNANWNLADILGARLLPALEAAAREQAEGRYSGEYGNEERKSYLKLTTQEDRPGLGIEGWVSNGTDMQLISVVLSAGYEGVKPSIRLYPTGVETKMEGGGKRVAYKAVFEDLNAPDRRDTMFSTDCGSWVSFTSVTYATHALDQFVFELDAQGKVKSIENLALRVVLYKVS
;
A
#
# COMPACT_ATOMS: atom_id res chain seq x y z
N MET A 1 15.62 0.14 24.64
CA MET A 1 15.16 1.12 23.64
C MET A 1 16.30 1.95 23.05
N ARG A 2 17.21 2.52 23.88
CA ARG A 2 18.35 3.31 23.35
C ARG A 2 19.19 2.53 22.34
N GLU A 3 19.65 1.35 22.68
CA GLU A 3 20.52 0.50 21.84
C GLU A 3 19.79 -0.13 20.65
N SER A 4 18.49 -0.46 20.81
CA SER A 4 17.73 -1.21 19.79
C SER A 4 16.95 -0.30 18.82
N LEU A 5 16.74 0.98 19.16
CA LEU A 5 15.91 1.89 18.36
C LEU A 5 16.58 3.26 18.16
N LEU A 6 16.89 3.98 19.26
CA LEU A 6 17.31 5.37 19.13
C LEU A 6 18.68 5.50 18.46
N ALA A 7 19.66 4.72 18.91
CA ALA A 7 21.01 4.77 18.36
C ALA A 7 21.08 4.27 16.91
N PRO A 8 20.53 3.09 16.55
CA PRO A 8 20.55 2.61 15.17
C PRO A 8 19.89 3.54 14.16
N LEU A 9 18.82 4.25 14.57
CA LEU A 9 18.10 5.19 13.72
C LEU A 9 18.58 6.65 13.88
N ASN A 10 19.61 6.88 14.70
CA ASN A 10 20.16 8.22 14.97
C ASN A 10 19.10 9.23 15.44
N LEU A 11 18.18 8.79 16.33
CA LEU A 11 17.09 9.62 16.90
C LEU A 11 17.65 10.42 18.09
N LYS A 12 18.31 11.53 17.80
CA LYS A 12 19.07 12.31 18.80
C LYS A 12 18.17 13.17 19.70
N HIS A 13 17.01 13.55 19.22
CA HIS A 13 16.04 14.42 19.88
C HIS A 13 14.78 13.66 20.31
N THR A 14 14.98 12.40 20.74
CA THR A 14 13.92 11.54 21.28
C THR A 14 14.25 11.12 22.69
N TYR A 15 13.37 11.43 23.64
CA TYR A 15 13.55 11.26 25.05
C TYR A 15 12.37 10.49 25.66
N LEU A 16 12.63 9.66 26.67
CA LEU A 16 11.62 8.93 27.44
C LEU A 16 11.26 9.62 28.75
N THR A 17 11.97 10.68 29.08
CA THR A 17 11.74 11.60 30.19
C THR A 17 11.67 13.00 29.63
N ALA A 18 11.28 14.00 30.45
CA ALA A 18 11.21 15.38 29.99
C ALA A 18 12.51 15.79 29.27
N ALA A 19 12.38 16.25 28.04
CA ALA A 19 13.50 16.74 27.24
C ALA A 19 14.09 18.04 27.85
N PRO A 20 15.35 18.39 27.56
CA PRO A 20 15.88 19.69 27.90
C PRO A 20 14.99 20.81 27.35
N ALA A 21 14.64 21.78 28.18
CA ALA A 21 13.77 22.89 27.76
C ALA A 21 14.34 23.70 26.60
N SER A 22 15.67 23.72 26.46
CA SER A 22 16.37 24.38 25.35
C SER A 22 16.18 23.68 23.98
N GLU A 23 15.72 22.44 23.98
CA GLU A 23 15.50 21.65 22.76
C GLU A 23 14.01 21.56 22.38
N GLY A 24 13.11 22.16 23.17
CA GLY A 24 11.67 22.05 22.97
C GLY A 24 10.97 23.38 22.77
N ILE A 25 9.77 23.31 22.20
CA ILE A 25 8.85 24.44 22.15
C ILE A 25 7.87 24.27 23.31
N ILE A 26 7.86 25.20 24.26
CA ILE A 26 6.98 25.20 25.44
C ILE A 26 6.02 26.38 25.31
N PRO A 27 4.77 26.17 24.89
CA PRO A 27 3.78 27.23 24.81
C PRO A 27 3.37 27.71 26.21
N GLY A 28 3.60 28.99 26.51
CA GLY A 28 3.35 29.53 27.82
C GLY A 28 4.34 29.01 28.88
N ASN A 29 3.85 28.44 29.95
CA ASN A 29 4.69 27.84 30.99
C ASN A 29 4.69 26.29 30.95
N ARG A 30 5.68 25.69 31.60
CA ARG A 30 5.91 24.22 31.56
C ARG A 30 4.75 23.42 32.13
N GLN A 31 4.15 23.90 33.21
CA GLN A 31 3.09 23.20 33.91
C GLN A 31 1.81 23.17 33.07
N ASP A 32 1.35 24.31 32.60
CA ASP A 32 0.14 24.42 31.77
C ASP A 32 0.31 23.69 30.44
N ALA A 33 1.51 23.75 29.82
CA ALA A 33 1.85 23.04 28.60
C ALA A 33 1.86 21.52 28.78
N GLY A 34 1.94 21.01 30.02
CA GLY A 34 2.12 19.58 30.29
C GLY A 34 3.52 19.06 29.94
N TRP A 35 4.55 19.96 29.90
CA TRP A 35 5.91 19.58 29.54
C TRP A 35 6.55 18.60 30.52
N ASP A 36 6.25 18.74 31.80
CA ASP A 36 6.78 17.89 32.85
C ASP A 36 5.81 16.76 33.24
N PHE A 37 4.75 16.53 32.47
CA PHE A 37 3.81 15.47 32.70
C PHE A 37 4.48 14.09 32.62
N SER A 38 4.23 13.24 33.62
CA SER A 38 4.78 11.89 33.67
C SER A 38 3.66 10.87 33.91
N LEU A 39 3.68 9.80 33.12
CA LEU A 39 2.80 8.65 33.29
C LEU A 39 3.39 7.61 34.27
N GLY A 40 4.53 7.90 34.93
CA GLY A 40 5.20 6.95 35.82
C GLY A 40 5.51 5.63 35.10
N ASP A 41 5.06 4.51 35.69
CA ASP A 41 5.30 3.17 35.11
C ASP A 41 4.59 2.96 33.76
N GLU A 42 3.58 3.75 33.43
CA GLU A 42 2.87 3.72 32.15
C GLU A 42 3.54 4.59 31.07
N SER A 43 4.72 5.14 31.32
CA SER A 43 5.46 5.98 30.36
C SER A 43 5.62 5.38 28.95
N PRO A 44 5.76 4.06 28.76
CA PRO A 44 5.80 3.47 27.42
C PRO A 44 4.52 3.68 26.60
N ALA A 45 3.38 3.96 27.23
CA ALA A 45 2.11 4.18 26.55
C ALA A 45 2.02 5.53 25.84
N GLY A 46 2.77 6.56 26.30
CA GLY A 46 2.61 7.88 25.69
C GLY A 46 3.53 8.99 26.16
N ASN A 47 4.61 8.71 26.88
CA ASN A 47 5.46 9.76 27.47
C ASN A 47 6.75 10.08 26.70
N ALA A 48 6.80 9.74 25.41
CA ALA A 48 7.96 10.06 24.60
C ALA A 48 7.92 11.49 24.08
N TYR A 49 9.01 12.21 24.23
CA TYR A 49 9.28 13.51 23.60
C TYR A 49 10.09 13.25 22.34
N SER A 50 9.75 13.91 21.24
CA SER A 50 10.48 13.72 20.01
C SER A 50 10.38 14.93 19.08
N SER A 51 11.33 15.02 18.16
CA SER A 51 11.28 16.00 17.06
C SER A 51 10.55 15.43 15.86
N VAL A 52 10.02 16.33 15.00
CA VAL A 52 9.41 15.96 13.70
C VAL A 52 10.40 15.13 12.87
N ARG A 53 11.69 15.49 12.87
CA ARG A 53 12.74 14.76 12.16
C ARG A 53 12.88 13.32 12.65
N ASP A 54 12.93 13.13 13.96
CA ASP A 54 13.13 11.81 14.54
C ASP A 54 11.91 10.90 14.31
N ILE A 55 10.69 11.43 14.49
CA ILE A 55 9.46 10.67 14.20
C ILE A 55 9.38 10.32 12.70
N SER A 56 9.78 11.24 11.81
CA SER A 56 9.83 10.98 10.36
C SER A 56 10.90 9.93 10.01
N ASN A 57 12.06 9.94 10.70
CA ASN A 57 13.08 8.91 10.54
C ASN A 57 12.58 7.54 11.00
N LEU A 58 11.85 7.48 12.12
CA LEU A 58 11.19 6.27 12.57
C LEU A 58 10.20 5.76 11.53
N GLY A 59 9.34 6.62 10.99
CA GLY A 59 8.38 6.26 9.93
C GLY A 59 9.08 5.70 8.68
N ARG A 60 10.16 6.35 8.21
CA ARG A 60 10.97 5.84 7.09
C ARG A 60 11.60 4.49 7.38
N SER A 61 12.08 4.27 8.60
CA SER A 61 12.70 3.01 8.99
C SER A 61 11.69 1.86 9.00
N ILE A 62 10.45 2.14 9.39
CA ILE A 62 9.35 1.16 9.34
C ILE A 62 9.02 0.81 7.91
N LEU A 63 8.77 1.80 7.06
CA LEU A 63 8.45 1.57 5.64
C LEU A 63 9.59 0.89 4.88
N GLY A 64 10.84 1.23 5.19
CA GLY A 64 12.04 0.63 4.60
C GLY A 64 12.50 -0.66 5.25
N SER A 65 11.77 -1.18 6.25
CA SER A 65 12.13 -2.40 6.99
C SER A 65 13.58 -2.40 7.50
N THR A 66 14.05 -1.24 8.00
CA THR A 66 15.46 -1.05 8.37
C THR A 66 15.89 -1.87 9.59
N LEU A 67 15.03 -1.99 10.60
CA LEU A 67 15.30 -2.70 11.85
C LEU A 67 14.63 -4.07 11.93
N LEU A 68 13.57 -4.27 11.19
CA LEU A 68 12.79 -5.51 11.17
C LEU A 68 12.88 -6.16 9.79
N PRO A 69 12.88 -7.48 9.70
CA PRO A 69 12.71 -8.16 8.41
C PRO A 69 11.43 -7.70 7.69
N GLU A 70 11.49 -7.58 6.38
CA GLU A 70 10.37 -7.09 5.56
C GLU A 70 9.08 -7.89 5.78
N THR A 71 9.18 -9.21 5.93
CA THR A 71 8.05 -10.09 6.22
C THR A 71 7.37 -9.77 7.55
N LEU A 72 8.17 -9.41 8.57
CA LEU A 72 7.67 -9.01 9.88
C LEU A 72 7.02 -7.62 9.81
N THR A 73 7.64 -6.67 9.13
CA THR A 73 7.07 -5.33 8.92
C THR A 73 5.73 -5.41 8.18
N ARG A 74 5.63 -6.20 7.12
CA ARG A 74 4.38 -6.42 6.39
C ARG A 74 3.28 -7.04 7.26
N ARG A 75 3.65 -7.98 8.14
CA ARG A 75 2.72 -8.57 9.09
C ARG A 75 2.28 -7.56 10.15
N TRP A 76 3.20 -6.75 10.64
CA TRP A 76 2.95 -5.73 11.63
C TRP A 76 2.03 -4.61 11.11
N LEU A 77 2.19 -4.24 9.83
CA LEU A 77 1.30 -3.30 9.13
C LEU A 77 0.09 -4.04 8.54
N LYS A 78 -0.65 -4.77 9.38
CA LYS A 78 -1.93 -5.38 9.06
C LYS A 78 -2.91 -5.11 10.20
N PRO A 79 -4.21 -4.98 9.91
CA PRO A 79 -5.23 -4.92 10.96
C PRO A 79 -5.18 -6.18 11.84
N ALA A 80 -5.25 -5.97 13.15
CA ALA A 80 -5.41 -7.05 14.14
C ALA A 80 -6.89 -7.32 14.42
N ALA A 81 -7.72 -6.28 14.36
CA ALA A 81 -9.17 -6.36 14.48
C ALA A 81 -9.85 -5.26 13.68
N TYR A 82 -10.99 -5.59 13.10
CA TYR A 82 -11.89 -4.61 12.49
C TYR A 82 -12.86 -4.07 13.54
N SER A 83 -13.27 -2.82 13.39
CA SER A 83 -14.33 -2.22 14.18
C SER A 83 -15.69 -2.38 13.49
N SER A 84 -16.77 -2.00 14.16
CA SER A 84 -18.09 -1.89 13.53
C SER A 84 -18.17 -0.75 12.50
N GLU A 85 -17.19 0.18 12.51
CA GLU A 85 -17.04 1.21 11.50
C GLU A 85 -16.21 0.67 10.32
N PRO A 86 -16.75 0.54 9.10
CA PRO A 86 -16.08 -0.13 7.98
C PRO A 86 -14.76 0.52 7.54
N ILE A 87 -14.60 1.81 7.85
CA ILE A 87 -13.39 2.57 7.49
C ILE A 87 -12.35 2.64 8.61
N ALA A 88 -12.55 1.90 9.70
CA ALA A 88 -11.64 1.90 10.84
C ALA A 88 -11.31 0.50 11.32
N ALA A 89 -10.04 0.27 11.58
CA ALA A 89 -9.53 -0.96 12.16
C ALA A 89 -8.40 -0.61 13.15
N VAL A 90 -7.94 -1.58 13.90
CA VAL A 90 -6.83 -1.44 14.86
C VAL A 90 -5.76 -2.48 14.61
N GLY A 91 -4.52 -2.09 14.84
CA GLY A 91 -3.33 -2.94 14.84
C GLY A 91 -2.57 -2.83 16.16
N TYR A 92 -1.31 -3.26 16.19
CA TYR A 92 -0.44 -3.21 17.36
C TYR A 92 0.75 -2.25 17.10
N PRO A 93 0.74 -1.00 17.53
CA PRO A 93 -0.30 -0.19 18.20
C PRO A 93 -1.06 0.74 17.23
N TRP A 94 -1.22 0.36 15.98
CA TRP A 94 -1.73 1.21 14.91
C TRP A 94 -3.23 1.44 15.01
N GLY A 95 -3.67 2.70 14.84
CA GLY A 95 -4.97 2.97 14.26
C GLY A 95 -4.87 2.78 12.74
N VAL A 96 -5.82 2.07 12.14
CA VAL A 96 -5.87 1.87 10.70
C VAL A 96 -7.08 2.61 10.15
N ARG A 97 -6.82 3.56 9.25
CA ARG A 97 -7.87 4.30 8.55
C ARG A 97 -7.94 3.82 7.11
N ARG A 98 -9.08 3.32 6.74
CA ARG A 98 -9.38 2.85 5.40
C ARG A 98 -9.93 4.02 4.58
N ILE A 99 -9.09 4.65 3.78
CA ILE A 99 -9.43 5.84 2.99
C ILE A 99 -10.00 5.38 1.66
N ILE A 100 -11.21 5.85 1.34
CA ILE A 100 -11.85 5.56 0.06
C ILE A 100 -11.58 6.73 -0.88
N LEU A 101 -10.71 6.51 -1.85
CA LEU A 101 -10.40 7.49 -2.89
C LEU A 101 -11.38 7.32 -4.06
N PRO A 102 -12.07 8.38 -4.49
CA PRO A 102 -12.87 8.34 -5.69
C PRO A 102 -11.95 8.21 -6.92
N LEU A 103 -12.31 7.33 -7.84
CA LEU A 103 -11.78 7.24 -9.19
C LEU A 103 -12.87 7.62 -10.18
N GLU A 104 -12.52 7.87 -11.44
CA GLU A 104 -13.49 8.26 -12.48
C GLU A 104 -14.63 7.23 -12.61
N ASN A 105 -14.33 5.95 -12.61
CA ASN A 105 -15.30 4.86 -12.73
C ASN A 105 -15.22 3.85 -11.58
N GLY A 106 -14.96 4.34 -10.35
CA GLY A 106 -14.89 3.43 -9.23
C GLY A 106 -14.33 4.06 -7.96
N LYS A 107 -13.81 3.21 -7.10
CA LYS A 107 -13.21 3.60 -5.82
C LYS A 107 -11.97 2.77 -5.58
N ARG A 108 -10.93 3.39 -5.02
CA ARG A 108 -9.77 2.70 -4.47
C ARG A 108 -9.77 2.83 -2.95
N THR A 109 -9.50 1.75 -2.26
CA THR A 109 -9.26 1.78 -0.81
C THR A 109 -7.76 1.82 -0.55
N VAL A 110 -7.34 2.77 0.28
CA VAL A 110 -5.95 2.93 0.74
C VAL A 110 -5.95 2.84 2.26
N ASP A 111 -5.14 1.94 2.81
CA ASP A 111 -5.01 1.81 4.25
C ASP A 111 -3.88 2.71 4.76
N ALA A 112 -4.24 3.62 5.69
CA ALA A 112 -3.34 4.52 6.38
C ALA A 112 -3.13 4.02 7.82
N TYR A 113 -1.87 3.75 8.18
CA TYR A 113 -1.49 3.30 9.52
C TYR A 113 -1.00 4.48 10.33
N ASN A 114 -1.67 4.77 11.43
CA ASN A 114 -1.39 5.97 12.19
C ASN A 114 -1.20 5.71 13.68
N LYS A 115 -0.45 6.60 14.33
CA LYS A 115 -0.36 6.70 15.78
C LYS A 115 -0.43 8.17 16.16
N ALA A 116 -1.50 8.53 16.83
CA ALA A 116 -1.69 9.88 17.38
C ALA A 116 -1.22 9.94 18.83
N GLY A 117 -0.87 11.14 19.27
CA GLY A 117 -0.59 11.47 20.66
C GLY A 117 -1.14 12.84 21.02
N ARG A 118 -1.54 13.02 22.29
CA ARG A 118 -1.91 14.31 22.85
C ARG A 118 -1.60 14.35 24.35
N ILE A 119 -0.83 15.35 24.77
CA ILE A 119 -0.57 15.66 26.17
C ILE A 119 -0.53 17.18 26.31
N GLY A 120 -1.33 17.74 27.22
CA GLY A 120 -1.39 19.17 27.45
C GLY A 120 -1.61 19.98 26.17
N TYR A 121 -0.69 20.89 25.88
CA TYR A 121 -0.72 21.76 24.69
C TYR A 121 -0.05 21.15 23.44
N TYR A 122 0.20 19.85 23.42
CA TYR A 122 0.84 19.15 22.31
C TYR A 122 -0.10 18.16 21.68
N ALA A 123 -0.09 18.12 20.36
CA ALA A 123 -0.74 17.07 19.58
C ALA A 123 0.22 16.57 18.49
N SER A 124 0.21 15.27 18.24
CA SER A 124 1.07 14.66 17.23
C SER A 124 0.33 13.60 16.42
N LEU A 125 0.84 13.33 15.24
CA LEU A 125 0.40 12.25 14.38
C LEU A 125 1.57 11.75 13.53
N LEU A 126 1.85 10.47 13.59
CA LEU A 126 2.61 9.75 12.58
C LEU A 126 1.61 9.00 11.71
N ASN A 127 1.68 9.16 10.40
CA ASN A 127 0.85 8.45 9.44
C ASN A 127 1.73 7.79 8.38
N LEU A 128 1.47 6.51 8.09
CA LEU A 128 2.19 5.71 7.10
C LEU A 128 1.21 5.23 6.03
N LEU A 129 1.62 5.34 4.77
CA LEU A 129 0.89 4.91 3.58
C LEU A 129 1.75 3.87 2.84
N PRO A 130 1.74 2.60 3.27
CA PRO A 130 2.65 1.57 2.74
C PRO A 130 2.48 1.33 1.24
N ASP A 131 1.26 1.47 0.71
CA ASP A 131 0.98 1.31 -0.73
C ASP A 131 1.80 2.26 -1.62
N TYR A 132 2.15 3.43 -1.09
CA TYR A 132 2.98 4.43 -1.78
C TYR A 132 4.42 4.49 -1.26
N GLY A 133 4.73 3.73 -0.22
CA GLY A 133 6.06 3.76 0.41
C GLY A 133 6.37 5.09 1.11
N ILE A 134 5.36 5.88 1.48
CA ILE A 134 5.54 7.19 2.12
C ILE A 134 4.81 7.29 3.46
N GLY A 135 5.14 8.33 4.21
CA GLY A 135 4.44 8.75 5.41
C GLY A 135 4.63 10.23 5.67
N PHE A 136 3.87 10.75 6.62
CA PHE A 136 4.05 12.12 7.10
C PHE A 136 3.88 12.20 8.62
N THR A 137 4.47 13.22 9.20
CA THR A 137 4.41 13.51 10.62
C THR A 137 3.88 14.93 10.84
N ILE A 138 2.93 15.05 11.75
CA ILE A 138 2.38 16.34 12.18
C ILE A 138 2.66 16.47 13.68
N VAL A 139 3.22 17.60 14.10
CA VAL A 139 3.39 17.97 15.51
C VAL A 139 2.89 19.39 15.66
N VAL A 140 2.01 19.58 16.60
CA VAL A 140 1.42 20.90 16.91
C VAL A 140 1.65 21.21 18.39
N ALA A 141 2.05 22.44 18.69
CA ALA A 141 2.19 22.93 20.07
C ALA A 141 1.54 24.30 20.18
N GLY A 142 0.69 24.50 21.19
CA GLY A 142 0.02 25.79 21.42
C GLY A 142 -1.05 25.72 22.50
N ALA A 143 -1.20 26.80 23.27
CA ALA A 143 -2.15 26.87 24.39
C ALA A 143 -3.63 26.72 23.96
N ASN A 144 -3.97 27.11 22.73
CA ASN A 144 -5.35 27.15 22.24
C ASN A 144 -5.54 26.30 20.97
N ILE A 145 -4.78 25.22 20.82
CA ILE A 145 -4.96 24.33 19.67
C ILE A 145 -6.27 23.53 19.82
N PRO A 146 -7.07 23.40 18.75
CA PRO A 146 -8.24 22.53 18.74
C PRO A 146 -7.87 21.08 19.10
N GLY A 147 -8.80 20.37 19.75
CA GLY A 147 -8.57 18.99 20.20
C GLY A 147 -8.17 18.00 19.11
N ASN A 148 -8.56 18.28 17.88
CA ASN A 148 -8.32 17.48 16.68
C ASN A 148 -7.41 18.18 15.66
N ALA A 149 -6.59 19.15 16.05
CA ALA A 149 -5.76 19.95 15.14
C ALA A 149 -4.85 19.09 14.26
N ASN A 150 -4.22 18.04 14.83
CA ASN A 150 -3.38 17.10 14.09
C ASN A 150 -4.16 16.32 13.02
N TRP A 151 -5.42 15.96 13.30
CA TRP A 151 -6.30 15.28 12.34
C TRP A 151 -6.79 16.22 11.23
N ASN A 152 -7.21 17.44 11.59
CA ASN A 152 -7.62 18.44 10.61
C ASN A 152 -6.49 18.77 9.62
N LEU A 153 -5.26 18.90 10.12
CA LEU A 153 -4.08 19.10 9.27
C LEU A 153 -3.80 17.89 8.38
N ALA A 154 -4.01 16.66 8.92
CA ALA A 154 -3.88 15.44 8.13
C ALA A 154 -4.93 15.35 7.02
N ASP A 155 -6.17 15.78 7.27
CA ASP A 155 -7.22 15.83 6.26
C ASP A 155 -6.89 16.81 5.13
N ILE A 156 -6.41 18.02 5.47
CA ILE A 156 -5.97 19.02 4.49
C ILE A 156 -4.80 18.50 3.64
N LEU A 157 -3.82 17.87 4.28
CA LEU A 157 -2.68 17.28 3.60
C LEU A 157 -3.10 16.11 2.72
N GLY A 158 -3.89 15.20 3.26
CA GLY A 158 -4.37 14.00 2.57
C GLY A 158 -5.20 14.31 1.33
N ALA A 159 -6.07 15.32 1.40
CA ALA A 159 -6.89 15.76 0.27
C ALA A 159 -6.08 16.22 -0.95
N ARG A 160 -4.82 16.64 -0.75
CA ARG A 160 -3.91 17.04 -1.83
C ARG A 160 -2.90 15.95 -2.18
N LEU A 161 -2.36 15.30 -1.17
CA LEU A 161 -1.29 14.32 -1.31
C LEU A 161 -1.77 13.04 -2.00
N LEU A 162 -2.91 12.49 -1.59
CA LEU A 162 -3.36 11.19 -2.11
C LEU A 162 -3.68 11.20 -3.61
N PRO A 163 -4.43 12.18 -4.16
CA PRO A 163 -4.61 12.28 -5.60
C PRO A 163 -3.30 12.45 -6.38
N ALA A 164 -2.36 13.23 -5.85
CA ALA A 164 -1.06 13.41 -6.48
C ALA A 164 -0.23 12.12 -6.48
N LEU A 165 -0.29 11.34 -5.41
CA LEU A 165 0.37 10.03 -5.32
C LEU A 165 -0.23 9.02 -6.29
N GLU A 166 -1.55 8.99 -6.43
CA GLU A 166 -2.23 8.15 -7.43
C GLU A 166 -1.77 8.51 -8.85
N ALA A 167 -1.75 9.80 -9.18
CA ALA A 167 -1.30 10.26 -10.49
C ALA A 167 0.18 9.88 -10.75
N ALA A 168 1.06 10.12 -9.78
CA ALA A 168 2.48 9.78 -9.90
C ALA A 168 2.70 8.25 -9.98
N ALA A 169 1.97 7.46 -9.19
CA ALA A 169 2.05 6.00 -9.24
C ALA A 169 1.61 5.45 -10.59
N ARG A 170 0.55 6.02 -11.17
CA ARG A 170 0.08 5.65 -12.50
C ARG A 170 1.07 6.03 -13.58
N GLU A 171 1.58 7.26 -13.59
CA GLU A 171 2.61 7.71 -14.54
C GLU A 171 3.84 6.80 -14.48
N GLN A 172 4.29 6.44 -13.28
CA GLN A 172 5.40 5.50 -13.10
C GLN A 172 5.06 4.11 -13.65
N ALA A 173 3.86 3.61 -13.41
CA ALA A 173 3.40 2.32 -13.91
C ALA A 173 3.27 2.33 -15.44
N GLU A 174 2.74 3.41 -16.03
CA GLU A 174 2.66 3.63 -17.47
C GLU A 174 4.03 3.52 -18.10
N GLY A 175 4.97 4.32 -17.67
CA GLY A 175 6.33 4.32 -18.25
C GLY A 175 7.08 3.01 -18.05
N ARG A 176 6.77 2.25 -17.01
CA ARG A 176 7.48 1.00 -16.70
C ARG A 176 6.85 -0.24 -17.33
N TYR A 177 5.53 -0.41 -17.18
CA TYR A 177 4.84 -1.67 -17.48
C TYR A 177 3.95 -1.63 -18.70
N SER A 178 3.37 -0.48 -19.07
CA SER A 178 2.47 -0.40 -20.22
C SER A 178 3.18 -0.68 -21.53
N GLY A 179 2.41 -1.14 -22.50
CA GLY A 179 2.87 -1.46 -23.85
C GLY A 179 2.56 -2.90 -24.27
N GLU A 180 3.16 -3.26 -25.35
CA GLU A 180 2.95 -4.56 -26.00
C GLU A 180 4.09 -5.53 -25.68
N TYR A 181 3.71 -6.78 -25.48
CA TYR A 181 4.62 -7.89 -25.19
C TYR A 181 4.29 -9.02 -26.14
N GLY A 182 5.29 -9.59 -26.81
CA GLY A 182 5.08 -10.58 -27.83
C GLY A 182 6.09 -11.73 -27.81
N ASN A 183 5.66 -12.85 -28.41
CA ASN A 183 6.48 -13.98 -28.76
C ASN A 183 5.90 -14.61 -30.03
N GLU A 184 6.46 -14.27 -31.19
CA GLU A 184 5.96 -14.70 -32.50
C GLU A 184 6.03 -16.21 -32.67
N GLU A 185 7.11 -16.86 -32.25
CA GLU A 185 7.28 -18.31 -32.35
C GLU A 185 6.19 -19.07 -31.61
N ARG A 186 5.70 -18.47 -30.48
CA ARG A 186 4.63 -19.02 -29.66
C ARG A 186 3.25 -18.45 -30.01
N LYS A 187 3.13 -17.63 -31.09
CA LYS A 187 1.87 -16.97 -31.47
C LYS A 187 1.16 -16.37 -30.28
N SER A 188 1.92 -15.69 -29.41
CA SER A 188 1.46 -15.21 -28.13
C SER A 188 1.73 -13.72 -27.98
N TYR A 189 0.78 -13.04 -27.35
CA TYR A 189 0.74 -11.59 -27.25
C TYR A 189 0.02 -11.15 -25.99
N LEU A 190 0.46 -10.05 -25.40
CA LEU A 190 -0.18 -9.38 -24.26
C LEU A 190 -0.05 -7.87 -24.42
N LYS A 191 -1.13 -7.13 -24.17
CA LYS A 191 -1.10 -5.68 -24.09
C LYS A 191 -1.53 -5.18 -22.71
N LEU A 192 -0.68 -4.36 -22.11
CA LEU A 192 -0.90 -3.76 -20.78
C LEU A 192 -1.18 -2.27 -20.88
N THR A 193 -2.07 -1.81 -20.01
CA THR A 193 -2.49 -0.42 -19.90
C THR A 193 -2.63 0.03 -18.43
N THR A 194 -2.58 1.33 -18.20
CA THR A 194 -2.85 1.97 -16.90
C THR A 194 -4.09 2.85 -16.94
N GLN A 195 -5.10 2.49 -17.73
CA GLN A 195 -6.35 3.28 -17.85
C GLN A 195 -6.93 3.66 -16.47
N GLU A 196 -7.53 4.85 -16.42
CA GLU A 196 -7.96 5.50 -15.18
C GLU A 196 -9.19 4.89 -14.51
N ASP A 197 -9.92 4.04 -15.24
CA ASP A 197 -11.20 3.51 -14.82
C ASP A 197 -11.11 2.65 -13.54
N ARG A 198 -9.97 1.97 -13.32
CA ARG A 198 -9.77 1.05 -12.18
C ARG A 198 -8.31 0.94 -11.78
N PRO A 199 -8.01 0.58 -10.50
CA PRO A 199 -6.64 0.33 -10.04
C PRO A 199 -6.03 -0.91 -10.69
N GLY A 200 -4.70 -1.02 -10.62
CA GLY A 200 -3.91 -2.11 -11.19
C GLY A 200 -3.59 -1.92 -12.67
N LEU A 201 -2.75 -2.82 -13.22
CA LEU A 201 -2.43 -2.84 -14.64
C LEU A 201 -3.51 -3.59 -15.40
N GLY A 202 -4.16 -2.94 -16.37
CA GLY A 202 -5.18 -3.56 -17.22
C GLY A 202 -4.57 -4.44 -18.31
N ILE A 203 -5.22 -5.56 -18.62
CA ILE A 203 -4.93 -6.36 -19.80
C ILE A 203 -5.97 -6.02 -20.88
N GLU A 204 -5.55 -5.35 -21.94
CA GLU A 204 -6.41 -5.01 -23.09
C GLU A 204 -6.49 -6.12 -24.14
N GLY A 205 -5.47 -6.98 -24.19
CA GLY A 205 -5.42 -8.11 -25.10
C GLY A 205 -4.50 -9.19 -24.54
N TRP A 206 -4.90 -10.44 -24.65
CA TRP A 206 -4.11 -11.58 -24.20
C TRP A 206 -4.37 -12.80 -25.06
N VAL A 207 -3.38 -13.16 -25.85
CA VAL A 207 -3.39 -14.34 -26.70
C VAL A 207 -2.25 -15.27 -26.30
N SER A 208 -2.52 -16.56 -26.18
CA SER A 208 -1.50 -17.58 -25.92
C SER A 208 -1.66 -18.72 -26.90
N ASN A 209 -0.59 -19.00 -27.65
CA ASN A 209 -0.57 -20.04 -28.70
C ASN A 209 -1.77 -19.92 -29.67
N GLY A 210 -2.11 -18.69 -30.05
CA GLY A 210 -3.21 -18.39 -30.99
C GLY A 210 -4.61 -18.42 -30.35
N THR A 211 -4.71 -18.68 -29.04
CA THR A 211 -5.98 -18.73 -28.29
C THR A 211 -6.20 -17.44 -27.51
N ASP A 212 -7.40 -16.87 -27.62
CA ASP A 212 -7.82 -15.71 -26.81
C ASP A 212 -7.99 -16.13 -25.35
N MET A 213 -7.04 -15.72 -24.51
CA MET A 213 -7.03 -16.03 -23.09
C MET A 213 -7.83 -15.01 -22.27
N GLN A 214 -8.13 -13.84 -22.80
CA GLN A 214 -8.85 -12.80 -22.05
C GLN A 214 -10.28 -13.24 -21.74
N LEU A 215 -10.99 -13.74 -22.75
CA LEU A 215 -12.34 -14.28 -22.57
C LEU A 215 -12.31 -15.59 -21.77
N ILE A 216 -11.44 -16.52 -22.14
CA ILE A 216 -11.35 -17.86 -21.52
C ILE A 216 -11.08 -17.76 -20.02
N SER A 217 -10.13 -16.92 -19.58
CA SER A 217 -9.78 -16.82 -18.17
C SER A 217 -10.93 -16.30 -17.32
N VAL A 218 -11.72 -15.36 -17.81
CA VAL A 218 -12.89 -14.84 -17.10
C VAL A 218 -14.03 -15.85 -17.10
N VAL A 219 -14.30 -16.53 -18.22
CA VAL A 219 -15.31 -17.61 -18.28
C VAL A 219 -14.97 -18.74 -17.32
N LEU A 220 -13.72 -19.19 -17.27
CA LEU A 220 -13.27 -20.23 -16.34
C LEU A 220 -13.38 -19.82 -14.87
N SER A 221 -13.18 -18.54 -14.58
CA SER A 221 -13.27 -17.99 -13.22
C SER A 221 -14.70 -17.71 -12.79
N ALA A 222 -15.52 -17.12 -13.66
CA ALA A 222 -16.87 -16.68 -13.37
C ALA A 222 -17.97 -17.67 -13.73
N GLY A 223 -17.73 -18.56 -14.70
CA GLY A 223 -18.66 -19.65 -15.05
C GLY A 223 -19.92 -19.22 -15.83
N TYR A 224 -19.93 -18.07 -16.52
CA TYR A 224 -21.10 -17.54 -17.23
C TYR A 224 -20.88 -17.41 -18.73
N GLU A 225 -21.97 -17.47 -19.49
CA GLU A 225 -22.02 -17.05 -20.89
C GLU A 225 -22.26 -15.54 -20.99
N GLY A 226 -21.74 -14.90 -22.03
CA GLY A 226 -21.94 -13.47 -22.27
C GLY A 226 -21.16 -12.53 -21.36
N VAL A 227 -20.03 -12.98 -20.82
CA VAL A 227 -19.16 -12.19 -19.98
C VAL A 227 -18.54 -11.01 -20.72
N LYS A 228 -18.38 -9.88 -20.04
CA LYS A 228 -17.55 -8.76 -20.47
C LYS A 228 -16.24 -8.81 -19.67
N PRO A 229 -15.16 -9.36 -20.24
CA PRO A 229 -13.97 -9.66 -19.49
C PRO A 229 -13.23 -8.38 -19.05
N SER A 230 -12.75 -8.40 -17.83
CA SER A 230 -11.80 -7.45 -17.29
C SER A 230 -10.73 -8.19 -16.50
N ILE A 231 -9.48 -7.90 -16.79
CA ILE A 231 -8.34 -8.48 -16.11
C ILE A 231 -7.44 -7.36 -15.62
N ARG A 232 -7.16 -7.35 -14.32
CA ARG A 232 -6.26 -6.39 -13.69
C ARG A 232 -5.17 -7.11 -12.90
N LEU A 233 -3.92 -6.69 -13.10
CA LEU A 233 -2.76 -7.22 -12.39
C LEU A 233 -2.44 -6.34 -11.19
N TYR A 234 -2.26 -6.97 -10.03
CA TYR A 234 -1.88 -6.32 -8.78
C TYR A 234 -0.56 -6.87 -8.25
N PRO A 235 0.34 -6.02 -7.73
CA PRO A 235 1.61 -6.46 -7.19
C PRO A 235 1.39 -7.29 -5.91
N THR A 236 2.10 -8.41 -5.79
CA THR A 236 2.05 -9.26 -4.59
C THR A 236 3.08 -8.85 -3.54
N GLY A 237 4.05 -8.03 -3.93
CA GLY A 237 5.22 -7.72 -3.13
C GLY A 237 6.24 -8.85 -3.05
N VAL A 238 6.08 -9.92 -3.79
CA VAL A 238 7.07 -11.00 -3.88
C VAL A 238 8.07 -10.69 -4.98
N GLU A 239 9.35 -10.63 -4.60
CA GLU A 239 10.46 -10.33 -5.50
C GLU A 239 11.59 -11.35 -5.33
N THR A 240 12.29 -11.65 -6.42
CA THR A 240 13.50 -12.46 -6.43
C THR A 240 14.60 -11.71 -7.16
N LYS A 241 15.73 -11.51 -6.51
CA LYS A 241 16.92 -10.91 -7.14
C LYS A 241 17.52 -11.87 -8.14
N MET A 242 18.02 -11.35 -9.25
CA MET A 242 18.70 -12.10 -10.30
C MET A 242 20.20 -11.81 -10.29
N GLU A 243 20.97 -12.74 -10.81
CA GLU A 243 22.37 -12.49 -11.12
C GLU A 243 22.49 -11.34 -12.11
N GLY A 244 23.44 -10.43 -11.90
CA GLY A 244 23.60 -9.23 -12.73
C GLY A 244 22.74 -8.03 -12.31
N GLY A 245 22.05 -8.09 -11.15
CA GLY A 245 21.39 -6.94 -10.52
C GLY A 245 19.96 -6.70 -10.94
N GLY A 246 19.40 -7.51 -11.83
CA GLY A 246 17.97 -7.49 -12.17
C GLY A 246 17.11 -8.16 -11.10
N LYS A 247 15.80 -8.14 -11.31
CA LYS A 247 14.84 -8.82 -10.43
C LYS A 247 13.61 -9.36 -11.16
N ARG A 248 13.00 -10.39 -10.59
CA ARG A 248 11.67 -10.86 -10.98
C ARG A 248 10.68 -10.40 -9.94
N VAL A 249 9.53 -9.87 -10.39
CA VAL A 249 8.46 -9.39 -9.51
C VAL A 249 7.15 -10.08 -9.85
N ALA A 250 6.46 -10.59 -8.83
CA ALA A 250 5.24 -11.35 -9.01
C ALA A 250 4.00 -10.47 -8.88
N TYR A 251 3.05 -10.70 -9.80
CA TYR A 251 1.73 -10.07 -9.84
C TYR A 251 0.65 -11.14 -9.83
N LYS A 252 -0.51 -10.79 -9.31
CA LYS A 252 -1.74 -11.58 -9.39
C LYS A 252 -2.77 -10.88 -10.25
N ALA A 253 -3.43 -11.65 -11.12
CA ALA A 253 -4.57 -11.18 -11.89
C ALA A 253 -5.88 -11.35 -11.13
N VAL A 254 -6.73 -10.34 -11.18
CA VAL A 254 -8.14 -10.43 -10.81
C VAL A 254 -8.92 -10.54 -12.11
N PHE A 255 -9.69 -11.62 -12.26
CA PHE A 255 -10.58 -11.87 -13.38
C PHE A 255 -11.99 -11.45 -13.01
N GLU A 256 -12.54 -10.50 -13.74
CA GLU A 256 -13.86 -9.92 -13.45
C GLU A 256 -14.74 -9.95 -14.69
N ASP A 257 -16.02 -10.24 -14.48
CA ASP A 257 -17.07 -10.01 -15.48
C ASP A 257 -17.74 -8.66 -15.18
N LEU A 258 -17.61 -7.69 -16.10
CA LEU A 258 -18.23 -6.37 -15.96
C LEU A 258 -19.74 -6.38 -16.17
N ASN A 259 -20.30 -7.48 -16.70
CA ASN A 259 -21.74 -7.69 -16.81
C ASN A 259 -22.31 -8.42 -15.58
N ALA A 260 -21.47 -8.83 -14.63
CA ALA A 260 -21.95 -9.46 -13.41
C ALA A 260 -22.94 -8.53 -12.66
N PRO A 261 -24.05 -9.07 -12.16
CA PRO A 261 -25.02 -8.25 -11.42
C PRO A 261 -24.36 -7.63 -10.19
N ASP A 262 -24.65 -6.36 -9.96
CA ASP A 262 -24.25 -5.69 -8.72
C ASP A 262 -25.01 -6.31 -7.53
N ARG A 263 -24.26 -7.00 -6.66
CA ARG A 263 -24.81 -7.68 -5.48
C ARG A 263 -24.41 -7.01 -4.17
N ARG A 264 -23.99 -5.75 -4.22
CA ARG A 264 -23.55 -5.00 -3.03
C ARG A 264 -24.64 -4.84 -1.98
N ASP A 265 -25.90 -4.93 -2.37
CA ASP A 265 -27.04 -4.83 -1.47
C ASP A 265 -27.46 -6.17 -0.86
N THR A 266 -26.79 -7.27 -1.20
CA THR A 266 -27.08 -8.59 -0.63
C THR A 266 -26.19 -8.86 0.59
N MET A 267 -26.73 -9.60 1.58
CA MET A 267 -26.01 -9.85 2.83
C MET A 267 -24.82 -10.82 2.67
N PHE A 268 -24.92 -11.81 1.80
CA PHE A 268 -23.94 -12.90 1.68
C PHE A 268 -23.41 -13.09 0.26
N SER A 269 -24.10 -12.62 -0.75
CA SER A 269 -23.79 -12.84 -2.16
C SER A 269 -23.16 -11.60 -2.79
N THR A 270 -22.14 -11.01 -2.14
CA THR A 270 -21.47 -9.81 -2.62
C THR A 270 -20.55 -10.11 -3.81
N ASP A 271 -20.14 -9.06 -4.55
CA ASP A 271 -19.27 -9.16 -5.73
C ASP A 271 -17.80 -9.42 -5.43
N CYS A 272 -17.45 -9.73 -4.18
CA CYS A 272 -16.07 -10.00 -3.80
C CYS A 272 -15.53 -11.34 -4.32
N GLY A 273 -16.31 -12.13 -5.06
CA GLY A 273 -15.93 -13.44 -5.57
C GLY A 273 -14.61 -13.43 -6.34
N SER A 274 -14.41 -12.45 -7.21
CA SER A 274 -13.19 -12.29 -8.02
C SER A 274 -11.93 -12.12 -7.15
N TRP A 275 -12.04 -11.39 -6.03
CA TRP A 275 -10.92 -11.16 -5.12
C TRP A 275 -10.62 -12.32 -4.16
N VAL A 276 -11.57 -13.21 -3.92
CA VAL A 276 -11.36 -14.39 -3.08
C VAL A 276 -11.08 -15.66 -3.89
N SER A 277 -11.23 -15.58 -5.22
CA SER A 277 -11.04 -16.71 -6.15
C SER A 277 -9.61 -16.81 -6.70
N PHE A 278 -8.62 -16.23 -6.03
CA PHE A 278 -7.23 -16.41 -6.39
C PHE A 278 -6.86 -17.89 -6.41
N THR A 279 -6.05 -18.27 -7.41
CA THR A 279 -5.61 -19.67 -7.63
C THR A 279 -6.72 -20.68 -7.91
N SER A 280 -7.94 -20.25 -8.15
CA SER A 280 -9.07 -21.16 -8.43
C SER A 280 -8.93 -21.88 -9.78
N VAL A 281 -8.36 -21.19 -10.79
CA VAL A 281 -8.08 -21.77 -12.10
C VAL A 281 -6.61 -22.11 -12.21
N THR A 282 -6.30 -23.38 -12.39
CA THR A 282 -4.92 -23.87 -12.49
C THR A 282 -4.73 -24.68 -13.77
N TYR A 283 -3.50 -24.61 -14.31
CA TYR A 283 -3.03 -25.52 -15.33
C TYR A 283 -1.79 -26.25 -14.81
N ALA A 284 -1.91 -27.55 -14.65
CA ALA A 284 -0.97 -28.37 -13.89
C ALA A 284 -0.84 -27.80 -12.44
N THR A 285 0.37 -27.42 -12.02
CA THR A 285 0.66 -26.93 -10.67
C THR A 285 0.67 -25.41 -10.54
N HIS A 286 0.43 -24.67 -11.63
CA HIS A 286 0.50 -23.21 -11.65
C HIS A 286 -0.88 -22.60 -11.86
N ALA A 287 -1.14 -21.53 -11.10
CA ALA A 287 -2.37 -20.77 -11.22
C ALA A 287 -2.31 -19.84 -12.44
N LEU A 288 -3.43 -19.77 -13.18
CA LEU A 288 -3.56 -18.95 -14.39
C LEU A 288 -3.48 -17.43 -14.07
N ASP A 289 -3.80 -17.04 -12.86
CA ASP A 289 -3.71 -15.67 -12.38
C ASP A 289 -2.29 -15.21 -11.98
N GLN A 290 -1.27 -16.04 -12.20
CA GLN A 290 0.10 -15.79 -11.77
C GLN A 290 0.95 -15.24 -12.90
N PHE A 291 1.38 -13.98 -12.78
CA PHE A 291 2.26 -13.30 -13.72
C PHE A 291 3.57 -12.89 -13.06
N VAL A 292 4.65 -12.92 -13.80
CA VAL A 292 5.98 -12.52 -13.34
C VAL A 292 6.61 -11.60 -14.36
N PHE A 293 6.99 -10.39 -13.92
CA PHE A 293 7.80 -9.48 -14.74
C PHE A 293 9.29 -9.69 -14.43
N GLU A 294 10.08 -9.66 -15.48
CA GLU A 294 11.53 -9.56 -15.38
C GLU A 294 11.97 -8.12 -15.64
N LEU A 295 12.71 -7.56 -14.67
CA LEU A 295 13.28 -6.22 -14.74
C LEU A 295 14.80 -6.29 -14.74
N ASP A 296 15.43 -5.43 -15.54
CA ASP A 296 16.88 -5.27 -15.54
C ASP A 296 17.38 -4.51 -14.31
N ALA A 297 18.70 -4.31 -14.23
CA ALA A 297 19.35 -3.59 -13.13
C ALA A 297 18.92 -2.12 -13.04
N GLN A 298 18.40 -1.53 -14.12
CA GLN A 298 17.87 -0.17 -14.16
C GLN A 298 16.37 -0.12 -13.83
N GLY A 299 15.75 -1.29 -13.57
CA GLY A 299 14.32 -1.40 -13.25
C GLY A 299 13.40 -1.31 -14.46
N LYS A 300 13.92 -1.44 -15.69
CA LYS A 300 13.15 -1.50 -16.93
C LYS A 300 12.64 -2.91 -17.15
N VAL A 301 11.36 -3.04 -17.49
CA VAL A 301 10.75 -4.34 -17.80
C VAL A 301 11.28 -4.87 -19.13
N LYS A 302 11.75 -6.11 -19.12
CA LYS A 302 12.20 -6.85 -20.31
C LYS A 302 11.16 -7.82 -20.82
N SER A 303 10.51 -8.52 -19.91
CA SER A 303 9.53 -9.55 -20.26
C SER A 303 8.46 -9.70 -19.19
N ILE A 304 7.38 -10.36 -19.58
CA ILE A 304 6.34 -10.87 -18.70
C ILE A 304 6.10 -12.35 -19.00
N GLU A 305 5.91 -13.15 -17.97
CA GLU A 305 5.61 -14.56 -18.05
C GLU A 305 4.32 -14.87 -17.33
N ASN A 306 3.40 -15.62 -17.95
CA ASN A 306 2.34 -16.33 -17.23
C ASN A 306 2.83 -17.74 -16.92
N LEU A 307 2.97 -18.07 -15.64
CA LEU A 307 3.59 -19.33 -15.22
C LEU A 307 2.79 -20.58 -15.64
N ALA A 308 1.46 -20.48 -15.67
CA ALA A 308 0.60 -21.59 -16.09
C ALA A 308 0.77 -21.93 -17.57
N LEU A 309 0.87 -20.91 -18.40
CA LEU A 309 0.99 -21.06 -19.85
C LEU A 309 2.43 -21.31 -20.33
N ARG A 310 3.43 -21.10 -19.45
CA ARG A 310 4.87 -21.35 -19.74
C ARG A 310 5.36 -20.59 -20.96
N VAL A 311 4.87 -19.38 -21.15
CA VAL A 311 5.25 -18.52 -22.27
C VAL A 311 5.82 -17.22 -21.71
N VAL A 312 7.03 -16.90 -22.14
CA VAL A 312 7.67 -15.61 -21.88
C VAL A 312 7.38 -14.70 -23.05
N LEU A 313 6.85 -13.52 -22.76
CA LEU A 313 6.56 -12.48 -23.73
C LEU A 313 7.54 -11.32 -23.52
N TYR A 314 8.22 -10.91 -24.56
CA TYR A 314 9.21 -9.84 -24.51
C TYR A 314 8.56 -8.50 -24.82
N LYS A 315 8.99 -7.43 -24.15
CA LYS A 315 8.48 -6.09 -24.38
C LYS A 315 8.89 -5.63 -25.78
N VAL A 316 7.91 -5.27 -26.60
CA VAL A 316 8.10 -4.85 -28.00
C VAL A 316 8.16 -3.32 -28.08
N SER A 317 7.33 -2.62 -27.31
CA SER A 317 7.22 -1.16 -27.30
C SER A 317 6.79 -0.64 -25.92
#